data_31faf63997cea1ed708de5ce6ab0b184
#
_entry.id   31faf63997cea1ed708de5ce6ab0b184
#
_cell.length_a   1.000
_cell.length_b   1.000
_cell.length_c   1.000
_cell.angle_alpha   90.00
_cell.angle_beta   90.00
_cell.angle_gamma   90.00
#
_symmetry.space_group_name_H-M   'P 1'
#
loop_
_entity.id
_entity.type
_entity.pdbx_description
1 polymer ?
#
loop_
_entity_poly.entity_id
_entity_poly.type
_entity_poly.pdbx_seq_one_letter_code
_entity_poly.pdbx_strand_id
1 'polypeptide(L)'
;MFARSVRYNLRAGSRSTFETYVSELAPLYHGHPGFCSLTTMVEGSLAEFVVLSLWETKEGAEAAGSIRPESLQWLDRALLGPPVVRIYEVFEPRG
;
A
#
# COMPACT_ATOMS: atom_id res chain seq x y z
N MET A 1 -8.96 -13.95 5.77
CA MET A 1 -8.02 -13.12 5.02
C MET A 1 -8.30 -11.65 5.28
N PHE A 2 -7.27 -10.82 5.28
CA PHE A 2 -7.41 -9.40 5.60
C PHE A 2 -6.72 -8.56 4.53
N ALA A 3 -7.35 -7.45 4.18
CA ALA A 3 -6.80 -6.49 3.22
C ALA A 3 -6.37 -5.23 3.94
N ARG A 4 -5.17 -4.75 3.60
CA ARG A 4 -4.68 -3.45 4.05
C ARG A 4 -4.66 -2.51 2.86
N SER A 5 -5.41 -1.43 2.95
CA SER A 5 -5.49 -0.40 1.91
C SER A 5 -4.80 0.86 2.42
N VAL A 6 -3.89 1.39 1.63
CA VAL A 6 -3.27 2.70 1.91
C VAL A 6 -3.51 3.60 0.73
N ARG A 7 -4.16 4.73 0.98
CA ARG A 7 -4.46 5.72 -0.04
C ARG A 7 -3.55 6.92 0.13
N TYR A 8 -2.89 7.31 -0.97
CA TYR A 8 -1.97 8.44 -1.01
C TYR A 8 -2.49 9.48 -1.99
N ASN A 9 -2.49 10.74 -1.58
CA ASN A 9 -2.70 11.86 -2.48
C ASN A 9 -1.36 12.56 -2.66
N LEU A 10 -0.84 12.55 -3.88
CA LEU A 10 0.49 13.02 -4.18
C LEU A 10 0.45 14.27 -5.07
N ARG A 11 1.51 15.06 -5.00
CA ARG A 11 1.70 16.20 -5.88
C ARG A 11 1.76 15.73 -7.33
N ALA A 12 1.32 16.59 -8.25
CA ALA A 12 1.43 16.31 -9.68
C ALA A 12 2.87 15.93 -10.04
N GLY A 13 3.01 14.95 -10.93
CA GLY A 13 4.32 14.50 -11.38
C GLY A 13 5.01 13.49 -10.45
N SER A 14 4.30 12.97 -9.44
CA SER A 14 4.89 12.06 -8.44
C SER A 14 4.76 10.58 -8.79
N ARG A 15 4.27 10.25 -9.99
CA ARG A 15 4.04 8.85 -10.35
C ARG A 15 5.32 8.01 -10.28
N SER A 16 6.44 8.52 -10.80
CA SER A 16 7.70 7.78 -10.76
C SER A 16 8.19 7.57 -9.33
N THR A 17 7.96 8.54 -8.45
CA THR A 17 8.28 8.42 -7.03
C THR A 17 7.47 7.29 -6.39
N PHE A 18 6.18 7.22 -6.71
CA PHE A 18 5.32 6.15 -6.21
C PHE A 18 5.75 4.79 -6.77
N GLU A 19 6.06 4.69 -8.05
CA GLU A 19 6.50 3.44 -8.67
C GLU A 19 7.79 2.93 -8.04
N THR A 20 8.74 3.82 -7.76
CA THR A 20 9.97 3.46 -7.06
C THR A 20 9.68 2.93 -5.66
N TYR A 21 8.81 3.59 -4.93
CA TYR A 21 8.40 3.16 -3.59
C TYR A 21 7.81 1.75 -3.62
N VAL A 22 6.88 1.49 -4.53
CA VAL A 22 6.23 0.18 -4.64
C VAL A 22 7.22 -0.90 -5.06
N SER A 23 8.16 -0.58 -5.95
CA SER A 23 9.20 -1.52 -6.39
C SER A 23 10.10 -1.97 -5.24
N GLU A 24 10.34 -1.09 -4.26
CA GLU A 24 11.11 -1.43 -3.07
C GLU A 24 10.24 -2.12 -2.01
N LEU A 25 8.97 -1.75 -1.93
CA LEU A 25 8.04 -2.32 -0.96
C LEU A 25 7.73 -3.79 -1.24
N ALA A 26 7.49 -4.13 -2.50
CA ALA A 26 7.05 -5.46 -2.89
C ALA A 26 7.96 -6.59 -2.40
N PRO A 27 9.29 -6.55 -2.60
CA PRO A 27 10.15 -7.62 -2.08
C PRO A 27 10.16 -7.68 -0.55
N LEU A 28 9.99 -6.57 0.13
CA LEU A 28 9.91 -6.55 1.60
C LEU A 28 8.63 -7.24 2.09
N TYR A 29 7.50 -7.00 1.43
CA TYR A 29 6.25 -7.69 1.75
C TYR A 29 6.34 -9.19 1.49
N HIS A 30 6.99 -9.60 0.40
CA HIS A 30 7.18 -11.03 0.08
C HIS A 30 7.95 -11.78 1.17
N GLY A 31 8.80 -11.11 1.90
CA GLY A 31 9.58 -11.71 2.99
C GLY A 31 8.80 -11.88 4.30
N HIS A 32 7.58 -11.35 4.39
CA HIS A 32 6.81 -11.41 5.62
C HIS A 32 5.82 -12.58 5.63
N PRO A 33 5.70 -13.29 6.78
CA PRO A 33 4.74 -14.40 6.91
C PRO A 33 3.31 -13.93 6.67
N GLY A 34 2.54 -14.76 5.96
CA GLY A 34 1.13 -14.49 5.71
C GLY A 34 0.84 -13.52 4.58
N PHE A 35 1.86 -13.00 3.92
CA PHE A 35 1.64 -12.15 2.74
C PHE A 35 1.04 -12.96 1.59
N CYS A 36 -0.02 -12.44 0.96
CA CYS A 36 -0.71 -13.12 -0.13
C CYS A 36 -0.54 -12.40 -1.48
N SER A 37 -0.83 -11.11 -1.53
CA SER A 37 -0.73 -10.37 -2.79
C SER A 37 -0.61 -8.87 -2.57
N LEU A 38 -0.10 -8.18 -3.59
CA LEU A 38 0.04 -6.73 -3.60
C LEU A 38 -0.52 -6.21 -4.93
N THR A 39 -1.42 -5.24 -4.83
CA THR A 39 -2.01 -4.57 -5.99
C THR A 39 -1.86 -3.07 -5.80
N THR A 40 -1.44 -2.39 -6.85
CA THR A 40 -1.33 -0.93 -6.84
C THR A 40 -2.26 -0.33 -7.88
N MET A 41 -2.88 0.78 -7.53
CA MET A 41 -3.86 1.44 -8.40
C MET A 41 -3.59 2.93 -8.43
N VAL A 42 -3.83 3.53 -9.58
CA VAL A 42 -3.65 4.97 -9.77
C VAL A 42 -4.92 5.53 -10.40
N GLU A 43 -5.48 6.55 -9.78
CA GLU A 43 -6.51 7.36 -10.42
C GLU A 43 -5.78 8.56 -11.05
N GLY A 44 -5.66 8.55 -12.37
CA GLY A 44 -4.74 9.43 -13.08
C GLY A 44 -5.11 10.90 -13.07
N SER A 45 -6.41 11.25 -12.97
CA SER A 45 -6.85 12.65 -12.99
C SER A 45 -6.66 13.34 -11.65
N LEU A 46 -6.58 12.58 -10.55
CA LEU A 46 -6.55 13.13 -9.18
C LEU A 46 -5.24 12.90 -8.46
N ALA A 47 -4.25 12.29 -9.11
CA ALA A 47 -2.98 11.90 -8.48
C ALA A 47 -3.22 11.11 -7.18
N GLU A 48 -4.25 10.27 -7.19
CA GLU A 48 -4.57 9.37 -6.08
C GLU A 48 -3.98 8.00 -6.36
N PHE A 49 -3.24 7.48 -5.39
CA PHE A 49 -2.55 6.21 -5.50
C PHE A 49 -2.98 5.31 -4.36
N VAL A 50 -3.20 4.04 -4.66
CA VAL A 50 -3.64 3.06 -3.66
C VAL A 50 -2.71 1.86 -3.69
N VAL A 51 -2.24 1.45 -2.50
CA VAL A 51 -1.55 0.18 -2.30
C VAL A 51 -2.50 -0.74 -1.54
N LEU A 52 -2.90 -1.83 -2.19
CA LEU A 52 -3.77 -2.83 -1.58
C LEU A 52 -2.97 -4.11 -1.39
N SER A 53 -2.87 -4.57 -0.15
CA SER A 53 -2.19 -5.82 0.17
C SER A 53 -3.13 -6.79 0.87
N LEU A 54 -2.97 -8.08 0.58
CA LEU A 54 -3.75 -9.16 1.20
C LEU A 54 -2.85 -9.99 2.11
N TRP A 55 -3.39 -10.37 3.27
CA TRP A 55 -2.68 -11.06 4.33
C TRP A 55 -3.55 -12.17 4.91
N GLU A 56 -2.92 -13.27 5.34
CA GLU A 56 -3.65 -14.39 5.94
C GLU A 56 -4.29 -14.01 7.28
N THR A 57 -3.63 -13.11 8.04
CA THR A 57 -4.07 -12.73 9.37
C THR A 57 -4.19 -11.22 9.50
N LYS A 58 -5.01 -10.79 10.46
CA LYS A 58 -5.15 -9.37 10.80
C LYS A 58 -3.82 -8.81 11.34
N GLU A 59 -3.13 -9.60 12.15
CA GLU A 59 -1.83 -9.24 12.72
C GLU A 59 -0.81 -8.97 11.62
N GLY A 60 -0.81 -9.79 10.57
CA GLY A 60 0.06 -9.59 9.41
C GLY A 60 -0.25 -8.28 8.70
N ALA A 61 -1.54 -8.00 8.49
CA ALA A 61 -1.97 -6.75 7.86
C ALA A 61 -1.56 -5.52 8.69
N GLU A 62 -1.70 -5.60 10.01
CA GLU A 62 -1.30 -4.52 10.92
C GLU A 62 0.22 -4.33 10.94
N ALA A 63 0.97 -5.43 10.99
CA ALA A 63 2.44 -5.40 11.01
C ALA A 63 3.03 -4.80 9.73
N ALA A 64 2.30 -4.86 8.61
CA ALA A 64 2.75 -4.28 7.34
C ALA A 64 3.04 -2.78 7.46
N GLY A 65 2.41 -2.09 8.39
CA GLY A 65 2.67 -0.67 8.64
C GLY A 65 4.08 -0.37 9.14
N SER A 66 4.78 -1.37 9.65
CA SER A 66 6.17 -1.22 10.12
C SER A 66 7.19 -1.49 9.02
N ILE A 67 6.75 -1.95 7.85
CA ILE A 67 7.62 -2.24 6.72
C ILE A 67 7.84 -0.93 5.95
N ARG A 68 9.06 -0.39 6.05
CA ARG A 68 9.38 0.93 5.51
C ARG A 68 10.59 0.87 4.61
N PRO A 69 10.38 0.86 3.28
CA PRO A 69 11.51 0.96 2.36
C PRO A 69 12.17 2.35 2.46
N GLU A 70 13.42 2.43 2.09
CA GLU A 70 14.19 3.67 2.14
C GLU A 70 13.55 4.79 1.30
N SER A 71 12.96 4.43 0.17
CA SER A 71 12.28 5.39 -0.72
C SER A 71 11.04 6.04 -0.10
N LEU A 72 10.54 5.55 1.04
CA LEU A 72 9.40 6.15 1.72
C LEU A 72 9.63 7.64 2.03
N GLN A 73 10.87 8.03 2.32
CA GLN A 73 11.20 9.44 2.60
C GLN A 73 10.85 10.36 1.42
N TRP A 74 11.01 9.88 0.19
CA TRP A 74 10.68 10.65 -1.01
C TRP A 74 9.18 10.70 -1.24
N LEU A 75 8.50 9.59 -0.98
CA LEU A 75 7.04 9.55 -1.05
C LEU A 75 6.43 10.51 -0.03
N ASP A 76 6.92 10.52 1.19
CA ASP A 76 6.43 11.41 2.25
C ASP A 76 6.52 12.88 1.83
N ARG A 77 7.59 13.27 1.15
CA ARG A 77 7.76 14.65 0.66
C ARG A 77 6.79 15.01 -0.45
N ALA A 78 6.27 14.03 -1.17
CA ALA A 78 5.32 14.25 -2.25
C ALA A 78 3.86 14.27 -1.78
N LEU A 79 3.59 13.93 -0.51
CA LEU A 79 2.24 13.85 0.01
C LEU A 79 1.59 15.25 0.12
N LEU A 80 0.31 15.30 -0.28
CA LEU A 80 -0.53 16.49 -0.08
C LEU A 80 -1.24 16.47 1.27
N GLY A 81 -1.23 15.33 1.94
CA GLY A 81 -1.84 15.15 3.25
C GLY A 81 -1.48 13.77 3.77
N PRO A 82 -1.88 13.42 5.00
CA PRO A 82 -1.55 12.12 5.56
C PRO A 82 -2.20 10.98 4.78
N PRO A 83 -1.49 9.85 4.58
CA PRO A 83 -2.09 8.68 3.94
C PRO A 83 -3.26 8.14 4.77
N VAL A 84 -4.24 7.56 4.09
CA VAL A 84 -5.37 6.92 4.76
C VAL A 84 -5.16 5.41 4.75
N VAL A 85 -5.03 4.82 5.93
CA VAL A 85 -4.81 3.38 6.11
C VAL A 85 -6.10 2.76 6.62
N ARG A 86 -6.53 1.67 5.96
CA ARG A 86 -7.70 0.89 6.40
C ARG A 86 -7.39 -0.58 6.31
N ILE A 87 -7.91 -1.35 7.25
CA ILE A 87 -7.80 -2.81 7.25
C ILE A 87 -9.22 -3.37 7.23
N TYR A 88 -9.43 -4.31 6.30
CA TYR A 88 -10.73 -4.93 6.07
C TYR A 88 -10.63 -6.44 6.23
N GLU A 89 -11.65 -7.05 6.80
CA GLU A 89 -11.81 -8.48 6.69
C GLU A 89 -12.34 -8.81 5.29
N VAL A 90 -11.71 -9.78 4.63
CA VAL A 90 -12.11 -10.21 3.29
C VAL A 90 -12.90 -11.51 3.42
N PHE A 91 -14.07 -11.57 2.80
CA PHE A 91 -14.89 -12.76 2.81
C PHE A 91 -15.44 -13.03 1.41
N GLU A 92 -15.70 -14.31 1.14
CA GLU A 92 -16.32 -14.72 -0.13
C GLU A 92 -17.83 -14.54 -0.03
N PRO A 93 -18.47 -13.82 -0.96
CA PRO A 93 -19.92 -13.73 -0.96
C PRO A 93 -20.52 -15.10 -1.29
N ARG A 94 -21.59 -15.45 -0.61
CA ARG A 94 -22.37 -16.65 -0.93
C ARG A 94 -23.36 -16.27 -2.02
N GLY A 95 -23.20 -16.93 -3.16
CA GLY A 95 -23.99 -16.58 -4.29
C GLY A 95 -24.94 -17.60 -4.79
#